data_8636fe00483e94664fd3cd329659e9a7
#
_entry.id   8636fe00483e94664fd3cd329659e9a7
#
_cell.length_a   1.000
_cell.length_b   1.000
_cell.length_c   1.000
_cell.angle_alpha   90.00
_cell.angle_beta   90.00
_cell.angle_gamma   90.00
#
_symmetry.space_group_name_H-M   'P 1'
#
loop_
_entity.id
_entity.type
_entity.pdbx_description
1 polymer ?
#
loop_
_entity_poly.entity_id
_entity_poly.type
_entity_poly.pdbx_seq_one_letter_code
_entity_poly.pdbx_strand_id
1 'polypeptide(L)'
;MKRKAIIVLCFTNMLTLGILADTNHNNAYTVSEQNKQINQLAQYKIYNNKLQKDIEFEKGYVSTLQQKNDDLINAQQDPLKLIEPLKQYNKTLYLQEYLSITQQSIYDDFDYKDIDLFAQVVEAEATSGDFNNKCNVASVIWNRLRDDKYKDTLNGVLTRPNQFSCVSDGRIRTVTVTEEDYQAIMYTYYICDTTNGCVAFDNVNGNTWSSEHLTAQFTDSIGHTFYK
;
A
#
# COMPACT_ATOMS: atom_id res chain seq x y z
N MET A 1 2.81 22.20 -9.38
CA MET A 1 2.24 22.10 -8.02
C MET A 1 1.68 23.42 -7.49
N LYS A 2 2.44 24.52 -7.39
CA LYS A 2 1.94 25.83 -6.87
C LYS A 2 0.64 26.33 -7.52
N ARG A 3 0.43 26.11 -8.83
CA ARG A 3 -0.78 26.57 -9.55
C ARG A 3 -2.06 25.81 -9.13
N LYS A 4 -1.98 24.52 -8.79
CA LYS A 4 -3.16 23.74 -8.33
C LYS A 4 -3.61 24.17 -6.93
N ALA A 5 -2.67 24.43 -6.02
CA ALA A 5 -2.97 24.94 -4.67
C ALA A 5 -3.64 26.32 -4.70
N ILE A 6 -3.21 27.23 -5.59
CA ILE A 6 -3.79 28.57 -5.74
C ILE A 6 -5.23 28.49 -6.29
N ILE A 7 -5.48 27.62 -7.25
CA ILE A 7 -6.84 27.43 -7.82
C ILE A 7 -7.81 26.93 -6.74
N VAL A 8 -7.40 25.98 -5.90
CA VAL A 8 -8.26 25.46 -4.82
C VAL A 8 -8.54 26.55 -3.77
N LEU A 9 -7.57 27.38 -3.42
CA LEU A 9 -7.76 28.48 -2.47
C LEU A 9 -8.69 29.57 -3.01
N CYS A 10 -8.63 29.87 -4.31
CA CYS A 10 -9.55 30.83 -4.96
C CYS A 10 -10.99 30.30 -5.00
N PHE A 11 -11.19 29.01 -5.24
CA PHE A 11 -12.53 28.40 -5.25
C PHE A 11 -13.16 28.38 -3.85
N THR A 12 -12.40 28.11 -2.78
CA THR A 12 -12.92 28.16 -1.41
C THR A 12 -13.33 29.57 -0.99
N ASN A 13 -12.59 30.60 -1.38
CA ASN A 13 -12.94 32.00 -1.10
C ASN A 13 -14.16 32.48 -1.91
N MET A 14 -14.33 32.06 -3.17
CA MET A 14 -15.52 32.38 -3.96
C MET A 14 -16.79 31.71 -3.42
N LEU A 15 -16.71 30.48 -2.94
CA LEU A 15 -17.85 29.76 -2.32
C LEU A 15 -18.28 30.40 -0.99
N THR A 16 -17.35 30.87 -0.16
CA THR A 16 -17.67 31.58 1.08
C THR A 16 -18.30 32.95 0.82
N LEU A 17 -17.87 33.66 -0.20
CA LEU A 17 -18.49 34.94 -0.60
C LEU A 17 -19.89 34.76 -1.21
N GLY A 18 -20.13 33.69 -1.97
CA GLY A 18 -21.45 33.33 -2.50
C GLY A 18 -22.48 33.00 -1.40
N ILE A 19 -22.05 32.32 -0.34
CA ILE A 19 -22.91 31.98 0.82
C ILE A 19 -23.35 33.23 1.59
N LEU A 20 -22.53 34.27 1.67
CA LEU A 20 -22.83 35.52 2.37
C LEU A 20 -23.75 36.45 1.57
N ALA A 21 -23.83 36.33 0.25
CA ALA A 21 -24.63 37.19 -0.59
C ALA A 21 -26.10 36.74 -0.72
N ASP A 22 -26.41 35.46 -0.46
CA ASP A 22 -27.72 34.85 -0.78
C ASP A 22 -28.71 34.80 0.42
N THR A 23 -28.38 35.44 1.54
CA THR A 23 -29.18 35.37 2.77
C THR A 23 -30.52 36.15 2.72
N ASN A 24 -30.88 36.79 1.60
CA ASN A 24 -32.04 37.72 1.54
C ASN A 24 -33.23 37.29 0.67
N HIS A 25 -33.24 36.13 0.02
CA HIS A 25 -34.39 35.72 -0.78
C HIS A 25 -34.73 34.21 -0.67
N ASN A 26 -35.89 33.93 -0.07
CA ASN A 26 -36.70 32.70 -0.05
C ASN A 26 -36.27 31.53 0.90
N ASN A 27 -36.95 31.47 2.04
CA ASN A 27 -36.65 30.63 3.21
C ASN A 27 -36.90 29.11 3.11
N ALA A 28 -37.37 28.53 2.04
CA ALA A 28 -37.59 27.07 1.98
C ALA A 28 -36.68 26.33 0.98
N TYR A 29 -36.21 27.00 -0.05
CA TYR A 29 -35.25 26.43 -1.01
C TYR A 29 -33.80 26.42 -0.45
N THR A 30 -33.55 27.29 0.49
CA THR A 30 -32.23 27.62 1.05
C THR A 30 -31.60 26.52 1.92
N VAL A 31 -32.37 25.79 2.75
CA VAL A 31 -31.81 24.83 3.72
C VAL A 31 -31.24 23.59 3.03
N SER A 32 -31.88 23.08 2.00
CA SER A 32 -31.38 21.91 1.23
C SER A 32 -30.12 22.25 0.44
N GLU A 33 -30.09 23.42 -0.20
CA GLU A 33 -28.94 23.89 -0.96
C GLU A 33 -27.77 24.31 -0.07
N GLN A 34 -28.05 24.89 1.10
CA GLN A 34 -27.04 25.17 2.11
C GLN A 34 -26.42 23.88 2.68
N ASN A 35 -27.20 22.85 2.96
CA ASN A 35 -26.68 21.55 3.39
C ASN A 35 -25.81 20.88 2.31
N LYS A 36 -26.19 20.99 1.05
CA LYS A 36 -25.40 20.51 -0.07
C LYS A 36 -24.05 21.25 -0.18
N GLN A 37 -24.08 22.58 -0.04
CA GLN A 37 -22.89 23.42 -0.04
C GLN A 37 -21.99 23.14 1.18
N ILE A 38 -22.57 22.93 2.36
CA ILE A 38 -21.82 22.53 3.57
C ILE A 38 -21.15 21.18 3.37
N ASN A 39 -21.85 20.20 2.79
CA ASN A 39 -21.26 18.89 2.49
C ASN A 39 -20.14 18.99 1.46
N GLN A 40 -20.30 19.80 0.41
CA GLN A 40 -19.23 20.07 -0.54
C GLN A 40 -18.03 20.75 0.11
N LEU A 41 -18.24 21.74 0.97
CA LEU A 41 -17.17 22.40 1.73
C LEU A 41 -16.45 21.43 2.67
N ALA A 42 -17.18 20.52 3.32
CA ALA A 42 -16.60 19.48 4.14
C ALA A 42 -15.71 18.52 3.32
N GLN A 43 -16.16 18.11 2.14
CA GLN A 43 -15.38 17.31 1.18
C GLN A 43 -14.12 18.04 0.72
N TYR A 44 -14.23 19.33 0.34
CA TYR A 44 -13.07 20.15 -0.02
C TYR A 44 -12.07 20.30 1.13
N LYS A 45 -12.55 20.43 2.36
CA LYS A 45 -11.69 20.52 3.54
C LYS A 45 -10.93 19.22 3.79
N ILE A 46 -11.58 18.08 3.62
CA ILE A 46 -10.95 16.75 3.71
C ILE A 46 -9.89 16.61 2.60
N TYR A 47 -10.25 16.95 1.37
CA TYR A 47 -9.33 16.90 0.23
C TYR A 47 -8.10 17.81 0.42
N ASN A 48 -8.30 19.05 0.89
CA ASN A 48 -7.20 19.98 1.16
C ASN A 48 -6.29 19.50 2.29
N ASN A 49 -6.84 18.89 3.33
CA ASN A 49 -6.06 18.30 4.41
C ASN A 49 -5.22 17.12 3.91
N LYS A 50 -5.78 16.28 3.01
CA LYS A 50 -5.03 15.21 2.34
C LYS A 50 -3.89 15.80 1.50
N LEU A 51 -4.19 16.80 0.67
CA LEU A 51 -3.20 17.46 -0.19
C LEU A 51 -2.06 18.12 0.60
N GLN A 52 -2.35 18.71 1.75
CA GLN A 52 -1.31 19.27 2.62
C GLN A 52 -0.39 18.17 3.18
N LYS A 53 -0.95 17.05 3.59
CA LYS A 53 -0.15 15.90 4.04
C LYS A 53 0.73 15.35 2.91
N ASP A 54 0.18 15.24 1.69
CA ASP A 54 0.93 14.80 0.52
C ASP A 54 2.10 15.77 0.22
N ILE A 55 1.88 17.08 0.35
CA ILE A 55 2.93 18.08 0.15
C ILE A 55 4.03 18.00 1.25
N GLU A 56 3.64 17.76 2.49
CA GLU A 56 4.60 17.60 3.59
C GLU A 56 5.41 16.32 3.41
N PHE A 57 4.77 15.23 3.00
CA PHE A 57 5.43 13.99 2.64
C PHE A 57 6.45 14.18 1.52
N GLU A 58 6.05 14.80 0.41
CA GLU A 58 6.93 15.07 -0.73
C GLU A 58 8.15 15.95 -0.31
N LYS A 59 7.94 16.91 0.58
CA LYS A 59 9.04 17.74 1.13
C LYS A 59 10.00 16.91 1.96
N GLY A 60 9.49 16.03 2.82
CA GLY A 60 10.30 15.10 3.62
C GLY A 60 11.12 14.18 2.71
N TYR A 61 10.48 13.62 1.68
CA TYR A 61 11.13 12.76 0.71
C TYR A 61 12.26 13.48 -0.06
N VAL A 62 12.01 14.69 -0.53
CA VAL A 62 13.03 15.52 -1.19
C VAL A 62 14.22 15.82 -0.24
N SER A 63 13.94 16.17 1.01
CA SER A 63 15.00 16.39 2.02
C SER A 63 15.83 15.13 2.25
N THR A 64 15.17 13.98 2.32
CA THR A 64 15.82 12.68 2.46
C THR A 64 16.71 12.33 1.27
N LEU A 65 16.23 12.59 0.04
CA LEU A 65 17.03 12.38 -1.18
C LEU A 65 18.24 13.33 -1.25
N GLN A 66 18.07 14.57 -0.79
CA GLN A 66 19.17 15.54 -0.70
C GLN A 66 20.23 15.06 0.27
N GLN A 67 19.84 14.63 1.49
CA GLN A 67 20.77 14.07 2.46
C GLN A 67 21.53 12.86 1.91
N LYS A 68 20.82 11.94 1.24
CA LYS A 68 21.44 10.76 0.60
C LYS A 68 22.43 11.14 -0.50
N ASN A 69 22.08 12.14 -1.29
CA ASN A 69 22.97 12.63 -2.33
C ASN A 69 24.25 13.21 -1.73
N ASP A 70 24.13 13.97 -0.64
CA ASP A 70 25.26 14.55 0.09
C ASP A 70 26.11 13.44 0.73
N ASP A 71 25.49 12.41 1.31
CA ASP A 71 26.18 11.24 1.88
C ASP A 71 26.93 10.44 0.79
N LEU A 72 26.33 10.27 -0.41
CA LEU A 72 26.97 9.63 -1.56
C LEU A 72 28.16 10.43 -2.09
N ILE A 73 28.04 11.76 -2.16
CA ILE A 73 29.12 12.65 -2.59
C ILE A 73 30.28 12.59 -1.58
N ASN A 74 29.98 12.56 -0.27
CA ASN A 74 30.98 12.50 0.78
C ASN A 74 31.67 11.13 0.92
N ALA A 75 31.01 10.05 0.45
CA ALA A 75 31.49 8.68 0.57
C ALA A 75 32.23 8.14 -0.64
N GLN A 76 32.69 8.97 -1.55
CA GLN A 76 33.48 8.54 -2.74
C GLN A 76 34.71 7.65 -2.43
N GLN A 77 35.02 7.45 -1.15
CA GLN A 77 36.15 6.60 -0.73
C GLN A 77 35.78 5.14 -0.39
N ASP A 78 34.50 4.81 -0.08
CA ASP A 78 34.09 3.43 0.17
C ASP A 78 32.58 3.20 -0.07
N PRO A 79 32.16 2.91 -1.32
CA PRO A 79 30.74 2.73 -1.67
C PRO A 79 30.06 1.57 -0.91
N LEU A 80 30.80 0.56 -0.45
CA LEU A 80 30.23 -0.60 0.23
C LEU A 80 29.71 -0.30 1.63
N LYS A 81 30.30 0.68 2.31
CA LYS A 81 29.85 1.12 3.66
C LYS A 81 28.51 1.86 3.66
N LEU A 82 28.08 2.36 2.52
CA LEU A 82 26.83 3.10 2.37
C LEU A 82 25.62 2.23 2.01
N ILE A 83 25.85 1.06 1.43
CA ILE A 83 24.76 0.23 0.92
C ILE A 83 23.86 -0.28 2.05
N GLU A 84 24.42 -0.74 3.17
CA GLU A 84 23.60 -1.28 4.27
C GLU A 84 22.83 -0.20 5.07
N PRO A 85 23.45 0.92 5.47
CA PRO A 85 22.68 2.03 6.07
C PRO A 85 21.59 2.58 5.18
N LEU A 86 21.82 2.66 3.85
CA LEU A 86 20.83 3.14 2.89
C LEU A 86 19.65 2.18 2.71
N LYS A 87 19.90 0.87 2.74
CA LYS A 87 18.84 -0.14 2.74
C LYS A 87 17.98 -0.06 4.00
N GLN A 88 18.61 0.04 5.17
CA GLN A 88 17.93 0.16 6.46
C GLN A 88 17.12 1.44 6.57
N TYR A 89 17.68 2.57 6.14
CA TYR A 89 17.05 3.89 6.19
C TYR A 89 15.84 3.96 5.25
N ASN A 90 15.96 3.43 4.02
CA ASN A 90 14.84 3.33 3.08
C ASN A 90 13.68 2.49 3.63
N LYS A 91 14.00 1.39 4.30
CA LYS A 91 12.99 0.47 4.84
C LYS A 91 12.16 1.11 5.95
N THR A 92 12.79 1.83 6.87
CA THR A 92 12.13 2.32 8.09
C THR A 92 11.37 3.63 7.87
N LEU A 93 11.97 4.64 7.24
CA LEU A 93 11.33 5.95 7.04
C LEU A 93 10.24 5.91 5.96
N TYR A 94 10.53 5.25 4.85
CA TYR A 94 9.60 5.14 3.74
C TYR A 94 8.32 4.39 4.14
N LEU A 95 8.48 3.34 4.93
CA LEU A 95 7.34 2.55 5.40
C LEU A 95 6.49 3.31 6.43
N GLN A 96 7.08 3.91 7.45
CA GLN A 96 6.30 4.56 8.51
C GLN A 96 5.51 5.79 8.02
N GLU A 97 6.10 6.59 7.17
CA GLU A 97 5.49 7.83 6.70
C GLU A 97 4.50 7.59 5.55
N TYR A 98 4.84 6.69 4.61
CA TYR A 98 3.97 6.30 3.50
C TYR A 98 2.75 5.51 3.98
N LEU A 99 2.91 4.63 4.96
CA LEU A 99 1.83 3.79 5.50
C LEU A 99 0.77 4.60 6.23
N SER A 100 1.15 5.67 6.92
CA SER A 100 0.17 6.56 7.57
C SER A 100 -0.74 7.28 6.56
N ILE A 101 -0.26 7.47 5.32
CA ILE A 101 -0.98 8.17 4.25
C ILE A 101 -1.78 7.18 3.38
N THR A 102 -1.26 5.97 3.17
CA THR A 102 -1.85 4.99 2.25
C THR A 102 -2.84 4.03 2.92
N GLN A 103 -2.83 3.92 4.25
CA GLN A 103 -3.75 3.05 4.98
C GLN A 103 -5.21 3.28 4.61
N GLN A 104 -5.63 4.54 4.44
CA GLN A 104 -7.00 4.86 4.03
C GLN A 104 -7.27 4.50 2.57
N SER A 105 -6.29 4.57 1.68
CA SER A 105 -6.53 4.42 0.24
C SER A 105 -6.68 2.96 -0.21
N ILE A 106 -6.06 2.00 0.46
CA ILE A 106 -6.25 0.58 0.11
C ILE A 106 -7.67 0.10 0.43
N TYR A 107 -8.30 0.66 1.48
CA TYR A 107 -9.69 0.37 1.84
C TYR A 107 -10.71 1.07 0.93
N ASP A 108 -10.29 2.02 0.10
CA ASP A 108 -11.12 2.58 -0.97
C ASP A 108 -11.22 1.59 -2.16
N ASP A 109 -10.18 0.75 -2.36
CA ASP A 109 -10.09 -0.21 -3.45
C ASP A 109 -10.58 -1.63 -3.05
N PHE A 110 -10.45 -2.01 -1.76
CA PHE A 110 -10.75 -3.36 -1.27
C PHE A 110 -11.56 -3.35 0.02
N ASP A 111 -12.41 -4.39 0.19
CA ASP A 111 -13.14 -4.60 1.44
C ASP A 111 -12.17 -4.84 2.61
N TYR A 112 -12.45 -4.21 3.74
CA TYR A 112 -11.67 -4.36 4.98
C TYR A 112 -11.46 -5.84 5.37
N LYS A 113 -12.50 -6.68 5.22
CA LYS A 113 -12.41 -8.11 5.55
C LYS A 113 -11.47 -8.87 4.65
N ASP A 114 -11.36 -8.47 3.40
CA ASP A 114 -10.45 -9.10 2.44
C ASP A 114 -9.01 -8.72 2.74
N ILE A 115 -8.74 -7.49 3.17
CA ILE A 115 -7.41 -7.05 3.61
C ILE A 115 -7.02 -7.76 4.93
N ASP A 116 -7.95 -7.92 5.87
CA ASP A 116 -7.70 -8.68 7.11
C ASP A 116 -7.38 -10.15 6.83
N LEU A 117 -8.14 -10.78 5.93
CA LEU A 117 -7.88 -12.15 5.49
C LEU A 117 -6.51 -12.25 4.80
N PHE A 118 -6.17 -11.27 3.99
CA PHE A 118 -4.87 -11.18 3.35
C PHE A 118 -3.73 -11.14 4.40
N ALA A 119 -3.85 -10.29 5.41
CA ALA A 119 -2.87 -10.20 6.48
C ALA A 119 -2.72 -11.52 7.26
N GLN A 120 -3.84 -12.23 7.52
CA GLN A 120 -3.81 -13.56 8.11
C GLN A 120 -3.07 -14.58 7.24
N VAL A 121 -3.24 -14.53 5.92
CA VAL A 121 -2.52 -15.42 4.99
C VAL A 121 -1.03 -15.08 4.97
N VAL A 122 -0.66 -13.80 4.89
CA VAL A 122 0.74 -13.37 4.94
C VAL A 122 1.42 -13.86 6.21
N GLU A 123 0.81 -13.64 7.38
CA GLU A 123 1.35 -14.10 8.65
C GLU A 123 1.43 -15.63 8.71
N ALA A 124 0.40 -16.35 8.27
CA ALA A 124 0.38 -17.82 8.31
C ALA A 124 1.43 -18.49 7.40
N GLU A 125 1.75 -17.87 6.28
CA GLU A 125 2.74 -18.37 5.32
C GLU A 125 4.17 -17.90 5.67
N ALA A 126 4.34 -16.73 6.32
CA ALA A 126 5.65 -16.14 6.61
C ALA A 126 5.90 -15.93 8.12
N THR A 127 5.27 -16.73 9.01
CA THR A 127 5.36 -16.58 10.49
C THR A 127 6.80 -16.55 11.03
N SER A 128 7.71 -17.32 10.44
CA SER A 128 9.12 -17.37 10.82
C SER A 128 10.02 -16.42 10.03
N GLY A 129 9.42 -15.68 9.10
CA GLY A 129 10.13 -14.81 8.17
C GLY A 129 10.31 -13.38 8.68
N ASP A 130 11.17 -12.66 8.01
CA ASP A 130 11.30 -11.22 8.15
C ASP A 130 10.32 -10.46 7.23
N PHE A 131 10.38 -9.13 7.27
CA PHE A 131 9.56 -8.27 6.41
C PHE A 131 9.66 -8.61 4.91
N ASN A 132 10.84 -9.00 4.42
CA ASN A 132 11.00 -9.34 3.01
C ASN A 132 10.26 -10.63 2.65
N ASN A 133 10.24 -11.63 3.55
CA ASN A 133 9.46 -12.85 3.35
C ASN A 133 7.96 -12.56 3.29
N LYS A 134 7.46 -11.68 4.17
CA LYS A 134 6.07 -11.19 4.16
C LYS A 134 5.76 -10.45 2.84
N CYS A 135 6.65 -9.58 2.39
CA CYS A 135 6.52 -8.90 1.09
C CYS A 135 6.50 -9.88 -0.08
N ASN A 136 7.31 -10.93 -0.05
CA ASN A 136 7.33 -11.93 -1.12
C ASN A 136 5.98 -12.67 -1.22
N VAL A 137 5.42 -13.11 -0.09
CA VAL A 137 4.08 -13.73 -0.06
C VAL A 137 3.01 -12.74 -0.56
N ALA A 138 3.03 -11.51 -0.08
CA ALA A 138 2.08 -10.48 -0.49
C ALA A 138 2.18 -10.16 -1.99
N SER A 139 3.39 -10.08 -2.54
CA SER A 139 3.62 -9.86 -3.98
C SER A 139 2.97 -10.94 -4.84
N VAL A 140 3.10 -12.22 -4.47
CA VAL A 140 2.48 -13.32 -5.21
C VAL A 140 0.95 -13.18 -5.23
N ILE A 141 0.33 -12.78 -4.12
CA ILE A 141 -1.13 -12.58 -4.04
C ILE A 141 -1.56 -11.44 -4.96
N TRP A 142 -0.85 -10.30 -4.93
CA TRP A 142 -1.11 -9.18 -5.83
C TRP A 142 -0.89 -9.53 -7.30
N ASN A 143 0.14 -10.32 -7.61
CA ASN A 143 0.42 -10.77 -8.97
C ASN A 143 -0.69 -11.67 -9.50
N ARG A 144 -1.21 -12.59 -8.68
CA ARG A 144 -2.38 -13.41 -9.03
C ARG A 144 -3.62 -12.57 -9.29
N LEU A 145 -3.87 -11.56 -8.47
CA LEU A 145 -5.01 -10.67 -8.65
C LEU A 145 -4.94 -9.87 -9.96
N ARG A 146 -3.72 -9.52 -10.40
CA ARG A 146 -3.47 -8.76 -11.63
C ARG A 146 -3.35 -9.64 -12.88
N ASP A 147 -3.17 -10.94 -12.72
CA ASP A 147 -3.00 -11.88 -13.85
C ASP A 147 -4.36 -12.32 -14.39
N ASP A 148 -4.59 -12.04 -15.67
CA ASP A 148 -5.82 -12.42 -16.39
C ASP A 148 -6.17 -13.90 -16.32
N LYS A 149 -5.20 -14.80 -16.08
CA LYS A 149 -5.42 -16.23 -15.93
C LYS A 149 -6.21 -16.56 -14.66
N TYR A 150 -6.07 -15.75 -13.61
CA TYR A 150 -6.78 -15.97 -12.35
C TYR A 150 -8.18 -15.34 -12.36
N LYS A 151 -8.36 -14.16 -12.98
CA LYS A 151 -9.62 -13.41 -13.15
C LYS A 151 -10.54 -13.49 -11.94
N ASP A 152 -10.05 -13.06 -10.78
CA ASP A 152 -10.75 -13.23 -9.51
C ASP A 152 -10.77 -11.94 -8.70
N THR A 153 -11.59 -11.91 -7.65
CA THR A 153 -11.53 -10.90 -6.59
C THR A 153 -10.39 -11.21 -5.63
N LEU A 154 -10.00 -10.26 -4.79
CA LEU A 154 -9.01 -10.51 -3.74
C LEU A 154 -9.43 -11.69 -2.85
N ASN A 155 -10.67 -11.71 -2.41
CA ASN A 155 -11.23 -12.83 -1.65
C ASN A 155 -11.12 -14.17 -2.40
N GLY A 156 -11.45 -14.17 -3.69
CA GLY A 156 -11.34 -15.35 -4.54
C GLY A 156 -9.91 -15.87 -4.68
N VAL A 157 -8.92 -14.96 -4.85
CA VAL A 157 -7.50 -15.35 -4.87
C VAL A 157 -7.08 -16.00 -3.54
N LEU A 158 -7.52 -15.43 -2.41
CA LEU A 158 -7.16 -15.92 -1.08
C LEU A 158 -7.83 -17.24 -0.69
N THR A 159 -9.09 -17.45 -1.11
CA THR A 159 -9.91 -18.59 -0.65
C THR A 159 -10.07 -19.72 -1.66
N ARG A 160 -9.57 -19.55 -2.89
CA ARG A 160 -9.65 -20.60 -3.91
C ARG A 160 -9.03 -21.90 -3.41
N PRO A 161 -9.70 -23.05 -3.59
CA PRO A 161 -9.17 -24.34 -3.15
C PRO A 161 -7.75 -24.62 -3.64
N ASN A 162 -6.92 -25.14 -2.78
CA ASN A 162 -5.53 -25.51 -3.06
C ASN A 162 -4.56 -24.35 -3.39
N GLN A 163 -4.95 -23.11 -3.08
CA GLN A 163 -4.04 -21.96 -3.28
C GLN A 163 -3.18 -21.70 -2.04
N PHE A 164 -3.79 -21.67 -0.87
CA PHE A 164 -3.10 -21.47 0.41
C PHE A 164 -3.56 -22.57 1.37
N SER A 165 -2.62 -23.44 1.79
CA SER A 165 -2.91 -24.53 2.70
C SER A 165 -3.41 -24.02 4.06
N CYS A 166 -2.87 -22.88 4.51
CA CYS A 166 -3.25 -22.23 5.77
C CYS A 166 -4.74 -21.84 5.82
N VAL A 167 -5.35 -21.57 4.67
CA VAL A 167 -6.79 -21.27 4.57
C VAL A 167 -7.59 -22.58 4.68
N SER A 168 -7.21 -23.62 3.96
CA SER A 168 -7.92 -24.88 3.92
C SER A 168 -7.81 -25.70 5.21
N ASP A 169 -6.66 -25.64 5.90
CA ASP A 169 -6.42 -26.34 7.17
C ASP A 169 -6.83 -25.51 8.42
N GLY A 170 -7.21 -24.24 8.21
CA GLY A 170 -7.69 -23.33 9.24
C GLY A 170 -6.60 -22.66 10.08
N ARG A 171 -5.31 -22.80 9.77
CA ARG A 171 -4.20 -22.16 10.48
C ARG A 171 -4.33 -20.63 10.53
N ILE A 172 -4.92 -20.01 9.52
CA ILE A 172 -5.18 -18.57 9.51
C ILE A 172 -5.95 -18.05 10.74
N ARG A 173 -6.72 -18.92 11.43
CA ARG A 173 -7.48 -18.56 12.63
C ARG A 173 -6.65 -18.56 13.90
N THR A 174 -5.43 -19.07 13.85
CA THR A 174 -4.54 -19.24 15.01
C THR A 174 -3.36 -18.28 14.99
N VAL A 175 -3.13 -17.60 13.89
CA VAL A 175 -2.04 -16.60 13.77
C VAL A 175 -2.43 -15.28 14.43
N THR A 176 -1.44 -14.55 14.89
CA THR A 176 -1.61 -13.19 15.39
C THR A 176 -1.06 -12.23 14.35
N VAL A 177 -1.94 -11.59 13.61
CA VAL A 177 -1.58 -10.57 12.63
C VAL A 177 -0.92 -9.38 13.33
N THR A 178 0.13 -8.89 12.75
CA THR A 178 0.92 -7.76 13.22
C THR A 178 0.81 -6.56 12.28
N GLU A 179 1.23 -5.40 12.71
CA GLU A 179 1.33 -4.22 11.86
C GLU A 179 2.25 -4.47 10.65
N GLU A 180 3.29 -5.29 10.81
CA GLU A 180 4.24 -5.62 9.73
C GLU A 180 3.58 -6.38 8.57
N ASP A 181 2.53 -7.17 8.82
CA ASP A 181 1.77 -7.87 7.78
C ASP A 181 1.02 -6.88 6.88
N TYR A 182 0.31 -5.93 7.49
CA TYR A 182 -0.35 -4.85 6.74
C TYR A 182 0.65 -3.98 5.99
N GLN A 183 1.79 -3.69 6.61
CA GLN A 183 2.87 -2.96 5.98
C GLN A 183 3.41 -3.66 4.73
N ALA A 184 3.61 -4.98 4.79
CA ALA A 184 4.06 -5.76 3.64
C ALA A 184 3.03 -5.75 2.49
N ILE A 185 1.74 -5.86 2.82
CA ILE A 185 0.65 -5.78 1.85
C ILE A 185 0.65 -4.43 1.13
N MET A 186 0.71 -3.32 1.89
CA MET A 186 0.70 -1.98 1.32
C MET A 186 1.98 -1.67 0.55
N TYR A 187 3.14 -2.05 1.09
CA TYR A 187 4.41 -1.88 0.39
C TYR A 187 4.39 -2.52 -1.00
N THR A 188 3.91 -3.75 -1.09
CA THR A 188 3.88 -4.49 -2.35
C THR A 188 2.77 -4.04 -3.30
N TYR A 189 1.72 -3.43 -2.77
CA TYR A 189 0.66 -2.84 -3.59
C TYR A 189 1.11 -1.52 -4.26
N TYR A 190 1.72 -0.61 -3.48
CA TYR A 190 2.00 0.75 -3.92
C TYR A 190 3.43 0.99 -4.41
N ILE A 191 4.41 0.21 -3.95
CA ILE A 191 5.81 0.53 -4.15
C ILE A 191 6.51 -0.45 -5.06
N CYS A 192 6.53 -1.75 -4.70
CA CYS A 192 7.40 -2.71 -5.36
C CYS A 192 6.91 -4.15 -5.24
N ASP A 193 6.73 -4.83 -6.37
CA ASP A 193 6.68 -6.29 -6.42
C ASP A 193 8.08 -6.85 -6.12
N THR A 194 8.23 -7.52 -4.98
CA THR A 194 9.52 -8.09 -4.54
C THR A 194 9.86 -9.41 -5.23
N THR A 195 8.92 -9.99 -5.97
CA THR A 195 9.08 -11.30 -6.62
C THR A 195 9.23 -11.24 -8.13
N ASN A 196 9.20 -10.02 -8.71
CA ASN A 196 9.33 -9.81 -10.15
C ASN A 196 8.30 -10.61 -10.98
N GLY A 197 7.03 -10.59 -10.56
CA GLY A 197 5.91 -11.21 -11.26
C GLY A 197 5.72 -12.70 -10.96
N CYS A 198 6.28 -13.25 -9.88
CA CYS A 198 5.99 -14.62 -9.47
C CYS A 198 4.52 -14.77 -9.06
N VAL A 199 3.92 -15.88 -9.49
CA VAL A 199 2.51 -16.18 -9.22
C VAL A 199 2.32 -17.43 -8.34
N ALA A 200 3.40 -18.10 -7.97
CA ALA A 200 3.37 -19.24 -7.08
C ALA A 200 4.62 -19.31 -6.20
N PHE A 201 4.50 -19.95 -5.05
CA PHE A 201 5.62 -20.36 -4.22
C PHE A 201 5.28 -21.68 -3.52
N ASP A 202 6.30 -22.43 -3.13
CA ASP A 202 6.21 -23.58 -2.26
C ASP A 202 7.51 -23.76 -1.45
N ASN A 203 7.44 -24.51 -0.36
CA ASN A 203 8.57 -24.84 0.49
C ASN A 203 8.85 -26.35 0.51
N VAL A 204 8.39 -27.08 -0.48
CA VAL A 204 8.48 -28.54 -0.54
C VAL A 204 9.69 -28.97 -1.37
N ASN A 205 10.54 -29.78 -0.79
CA ASN A 205 11.59 -30.50 -1.53
C ASN A 205 10.94 -31.64 -2.32
N GLY A 206 10.74 -31.46 -3.61
CA GLY A 206 10.15 -32.47 -4.48
C GLY A 206 9.37 -31.89 -5.65
N ASN A 207 8.72 -32.77 -6.41
CA ASN A 207 7.90 -32.33 -7.52
C ASN A 207 6.59 -31.76 -7.01
N THR A 208 6.40 -30.46 -7.22
CA THR A 208 5.16 -29.72 -6.97
C THR A 208 4.55 -29.30 -8.29
N TRP A 209 3.27 -28.94 -8.28
CA TRP A 209 2.66 -28.37 -9.48
C TRP A 209 3.43 -27.16 -10.00
N SER A 210 3.88 -26.28 -9.08
CA SER A 210 4.68 -25.08 -9.44
C SER A 210 5.99 -25.47 -10.12
N SER A 211 6.73 -26.44 -9.57
CA SER A 211 8.02 -26.87 -10.14
C SER A 211 7.89 -27.60 -11.48
N GLU A 212 6.74 -28.20 -11.75
CA GLU A 212 6.46 -28.91 -13.01
C GLU A 212 5.97 -27.99 -14.13
N HIS A 213 5.30 -26.88 -13.80
CA HIS A 213 4.59 -26.04 -14.78
C HIS A 213 5.12 -24.61 -14.89
N LEU A 214 5.93 -24.15 -13.94
CA LEU A 214 6.45 -22.79 -13.86
C LEU A 214 7.98 -22.80 -13.74
N THR A 215 8.59 -21.65 -13.96
CA THR A 215 10.05 -21.47 -13.86
C THR A 215 10.41 -20.91 -12.49
N ALA A 216 11.23 -21.62 -11.73
CA ALA A 216 11.78 -21.14 -10.47
C ALA A 216 12.65 -19.89 -10.70
N GLN A 217 12.43 -18.86 -9.88
CA GLN A 217 13.14 -17.60 -9.95
C GLN A 217 14.19 -17.47 -8.84
N PHE A 218 13.79 -17.69 -7.60
CA PHE A 218 14.68 -17.65 -6.43
C PHE A 218 14.06 -18.42 -5.24
N THR A 219 14.88 -18.64 -4.22
CA THR A 219 14.42 -19.17 -2.93
C THR A 219 14.73 -18.13 -1.85
N ASP A 220 13.77 -17.85 -0.96
CA ASP A 220 13.93 -16.89 0.12
C ASP A 220 14.60 -17.51 1.38
N SER A 221 14.80 -16.69 2.41
CA SER A 221 15.51 -17.07 3.64
C SER A 221 14.77 -18.11 4.49
N ILE A 222 13.47 -18.28 4.33
CA ILE A 222 12.66 -19.28 5.04
C ILE A 222 12.36 -20.52 4.19
N GLY A 223 12.94 -20.60 3.00
CA GLY A 223 12.91 -21.78 2.15
C GLY A 223 11.77 -21.81 1.13
N HIS A 224 11.03 -20.73 0.95
CA HIS A 224 10.06 -20.64 -0.13
C HIS A 224 10.77 -20.45 -1.47
N THR A 225 10.51 -21.33 -2.43
CA THR A 225 10.92 -21.15 -3.81
C THR A 225 9.78 -20.48 -4.59
N PHE A 226 10.07 -19.40 -5.29
CA PHE A 226 9.11 -18.57 -6.03
C PHE A 226 9.19 -18.86 -7.52
N TYR A 227 8.01 -18.93 -8.17
CA TYR A 227 7.85 -19.37 -9.56
C TYR A 227 7.03 -18.37 -10.39
N LYS A 228 7.41 -18.29 -11.69
CA LYS A 228 6.77 -17.44 -12.69
C LYS A 228 6.40 -18.22 -13.93
#